data_ee813b4a83c9aa22bded7fef34f3c0be
#
_entry.id   ee813b4a83c9aa22bded7fef34f3c0be
#
_cell.length_a   1.000
_cell.length_b   1.000
_cell.length_c   1.000
_cell.angle_alpha   90.00
_cell.angle_beta   90.00
_cell.angle_gamma   90.00
#
_symmetry.space_group_name_H-M   'P 1'
#
loop_
_entity.id
_entity.type
_entity.pdbx_description
1 polymer ?
#
loop_
_entity_poly.entity_id
_entity_poly.type
_entity_poly.pdbx_seq_one_letter_code
_entity_poly.pdbx_strand_id
1 'polypeptide(L)'
;GGEALDAKAVKKIFKEAHAVDIALFGRMVADNTDLNIDAACQVAHAISTHAAENEYDFFTAVDDDKSRSEEEDAGAGMMGTVEFSSATMYRYATVNLDMLVENLGDDDAALRALEVFIKGFCLSMPTGKQNTFANRTLPEAVVVSVRDDQPVSLVGAFEKPIRTNEADGYLTRSVEALAEHARAIEDNYGLRPLAGFVVALKGGDILAPEGPDAPAPLGERVSFTELPSRVLEAVSPRVGREERA
;
A
#
# COMPACT_ATOMS: atom_id res chain seq x y z
N GLY A 1 33.79 16.93 -27.15
CA GLY A 1 34.66 16.72 -26.01
C GLY A 1 33.80 16.60 -24.77
N GLY A 2 33.44 15.35 -24.37
CA GLY A 2 32.81 15.12 -23.08
C GLY A 2 33.93 15.04 -22.01
N GLU A 3 33.94 15.95 -21.04
CA GLU A 3 34.73 15.78 -19.85
C GLU A 3 34.32 14.47 -19.18
N ALA A 4 35.30 13.59 -18.93
CA ALA A 4 35.06 12.40 -18.14
C ALA A 4 34.65 12.85 -16.72
N LEU A 5 33.44 12.53 -16.31
CA LEU A 5 32.97 12.82 -14.96
C LEU A 5 33.93 12.16 -13.97
N ASP A 6 34.47 12.96 -13.04
CA ASP A 6 35.31 12.42 -11.96
C ASP A 6 34.50 11.40 -11.14
N ALA A 7 34.98 10.16 -11.10
CA ALA A 7 34.32 9.09 -10.38
C ALA A 7 34.07 9.41 -8.89
N LYS A 8 34.94 10.26 -8.26
CA LYS A 8 34.75 10.73 -6.89
C LYS A 8 33.62 11.74 -6.79
N ALA A 9 33.47 12.65 -7.76
CA ALA A 9 32.39 13.64 -7.80
C ALA A 9 31.04 12.95 -8.04
N VAL A 10 31.00 11.98 -8.95
CA VAL A 10 29.80 11.15 -9.20
C VAL A 10 29.42 10.38 -7.92
N LYS A 11 30.38 9.73 -7.27
CA LYS A 11 30.14 8.99 -6.02
C LYS A 11 29.64 9.90 -4.90
N LYS A 12 30.09 11.15 -4.82
CA LYS A 12 29.64 12.14 -3.86
C LYS A 12 28.18 12.55 -4.10
N ILE A 13 27.80 12.81 -5.36
CA ILE A 13 26.41 13.12 -5.74
C ILE A 13 25.46 11.98 -5.36
N PHE A 14 25.88 10.74 -5.61
CA PHE A 14 25.07 9.56 -5.24
C PHE A 14 24.92 9.36 -3.73
N LYS A 15 25.81 9.90 -2.92
CA LYS A 15 25.73 9.84 -1.44
C LYS A 15 24.92 10.99 -0.82
N GLU A 16 24.89 12.15 -1.44
CA GLU A 16 24.37 13.38 -0.83
C GLU A 16 22.98 13.79 -1.35
N ALA A 17 22.49 13.22 -2.45
CA ALA A 17 21.19 13.58 -3.03
C ALA A 17 20.40 12.31 -3.38
N HIS A 18 19.54 11.88 -2.46
CA HIS A 18 18.65 10.75 -2.74
C HIS A 18 17.32 11.23 -3.29
N ALA A 19 16.87 10.60 -4.38
CA ALA A 19 15.51 10.78 -4.86
C ALA A 19 14.53 10.16 -3.85
N VAL A 20 13.31 10.69 -3.79
CA VAL A 20 12.28 10.29 -2.83
C VAL A 20 11.98 8.78 -2.89
N ASP A 21 12.00 8.19 -4.08
CA ASP A 21 11.80 6.76 -4.28
C ASP A 21 12.94 5.92 -3.69
N ILE A 22 14.19 6.37 -3.82
CA ILE A 22 15.35 5.71 -3.19
C ILE A 22 15.26 5.83 -1.66
N ALA A 23 14.91 6.99 -1.14
CA ALA A 23 14.77 7.19 0.30
C ALA A 23 13.66 6.32 0.91
N LEU A 24 12.54 6.15 0.19
CA LEU A 24 11.41 5.31 0.62
C LEU A 24 11.71 3.82 0.45
N PHE A 25 12.16 3.39 -0.74
CA PHE A 25 12.20 1.96 -1.09
C PHE A 25 13.60 1.36 -1.08
N GLY A 26 14.61 2.17 -0.77
CA GLY A 26 15.99 1.72 -0.68
C GLY A 26 16.68 1.53 -2.03
N ARG A 27 17.96 1.27 -1.96
CA ARG A 27 18.79 0.93 -3.12
C ARG A 27 19.85 -0.07 -2.72
N MET A 28 19.99 -1.14 -3.48
CA MET A 28 21.08 -2.09 -3.33
C MET A 28 22.00 -2.05 -4.56
N VAL A 29 23.32 -1.92 -4.30
CA VAL A 29 24.35 -1.94 -5.31
C VAL A 29 25.34 -3.04 -4.94
N ALA A 30 25.33 -4.15 -5.65
CA ALA A 30 26.12 -5.34 -5.31
C ALA A 30 27.64 -5.07 -5.30
N ASP A 31 28.14 -4.34 -6.31
CA ASP A 31 29.57 -4.07 -6.50
C ASP A 31 30.09 -2.90 -5.66
N ASN A 32 29.21 -2.16 -4.98
CA ASN A 32 29.61 -1.00 -4.17
C ASN A 32 28.61 -0.78 -3.03
N THR A 33 28.80 -1.51 -1.95
CA THR A 33 27.92 -1.48 -0.76
C THR A 33 27.84 -0.13 -0.08
N ASP A 34 28.84 0.75 -0.25
CA ASP A 34 28.80 2.13 0.25
C ASP A 34 27.70 3.00 -0.38
N LEU A 35 27.07 2.53 -1.46
CA LEU A 35 25.97 3.19 -2.15
C LEU A 35 24.61 2.60 -1.79
N ASN A 36 24.57 1.61 -0.90
CA ASN A 36 23.32 1.04 -0.42
C ASN A 36 22.60 2.05 0.45
N ILE A 37 21.28 2.05 0.34
CA ILE A 37 20.37 2.85 1.17
C ILE A 37 19.29 1.91 1.69
N ASP A 38 19.11 1.89 3.00
CA ASP A 38 18.06 1.13 3.63
C ASP A 38 16.70 1.79 3.39
N ALA A 39 15.70 0.97 3.12
CA ALA A 39 14.35 1.44 2.82
C ALA A 39 13.66 1.97 4.08
N ALA A 40 13.20 3.22 4.05
CA ALA A 40 12.36 3.77 5.11
C ALA A 40 10.92 3.21 5.07
N CYS A 41 10.51 2.62 3.96
CA CYS A 41 9.16 2.09 3.75
C CYS A 41 9.19 0.56 3.56
N GLN A 42 8.23 -0.11 4.14
CA GLN A 42 7.96 -1.53 3.91
C GLN A 42 6.53 -1.69 3.39
N VAL A 43 6.36 -2.41 2.30
CA VAL A 43 5.05 -2.69 1.70
C VAL A 43 4.86 -4.20 1.66
N ALA A 44 3.84 -4.68 2.37
CA ALA A 44 3.49 -6.09 2.37
C ALA A 44 2.78 -6.50 1.06
N HIS A 45 2.85 -7.78 0.73
CA HIS A 45 1.98 -8.33 -0.32
C HIS A 45 0.51 -8.12 0.04
N ALA A 46 -0.28 -7.71 -0.95
CA ALA A 46 -1.73 -7.68 -0.80
C ALA A 46 -2.26 -9.11 -0.70
N ILE A 47 -3.16 -9.34 0.24
CA ILE A 47 -3.83 -10.64 0.41
C ILE A 47 -5.34 -10.50 0.23
N SER A 48 -5.99 -11.56 -0.21
CA SER A 48 -7.45 -11.64 -0.17
C SER A 48 -7.92 -11.82 1.28
N THR A 49 -8.99 -11.11 1.66
CA THR A 49 -9.62 -11.28 2.98
C THR A 49 -10.51 -12.50 3.06
N HIS A 50 -10.89 -13.09 1.93
CA HIS A 50 -11.76 -14.24 1.81
C HIS A 50 -11.19 -15.27 0.82
N ALA A 51 -11.76 -16.46 0.77
CA ALA A 51 -11.43 -17.42 -0.27
C ALA A 51 -11.82 -16.85 -1.64
N ALA A 52 -10.90 -16.88 -2.59
CA ALA A 52 -11.10 -16.48 -3.97
C ALA A 52 -10.82 -17.68 -4.87
N GLU A 53 -11.73 -17.95 -5.80
CA GLU A 53 -11.56 -18.96 -6.83
C GLU A 53 -11.20 -18.26 -8.14
N ASN A 54 -10.26 -18.83 -8.87
CA ASN A 54 -9.89 -18.30 -10.17
C ASN A 54 -10.91 -18.78 -11.21
N GLU A 55 -11.42 -17.85 -11.99
CA GLU A 55 -12.26 -18.12 -13.15
C GLU A 55 -11.39 -18.10 -14.41
N TYR A 56 -11.71 -18.94 -15.36
CA TYR A 56 -10.94 -19.10 -16.58
C TYR A 56 -11.83 -18.78 -17.78
N ASP A 57 -11.37 -17.86 -18.63
CA ASP A 57 -11.97 -17.57 -19.91
C ASP A 57 -11.07 -18.09 -21.02
N PHE A 58 -11.69 -18.76 -21.98
CA PHE A 58 -11.01 -19.37 -23.10
C PHE A 58 -11.15 -18.48 -24.33
N PHE A 59 -10.07 -18.14 -24.95
CA PHE A 59 -10.07 -17.33 -26.16
C PHE A 59 -9.38 -18.02 -27.33
N THR A 60 -9.84 -17.73 -28.53
CA THR A 60 -9.25 -18.13 -29.79
C THR A 60 -9.03 -16.90 -30.66
N ALA A 61 -7.92 -16.85 -31.38
CA ALA A 61 -7.66 -15.88 -32.41
C ALA A 61 -7.72 -16.56 -33.77
N VAL A 62 -8.50 -16.00 -34.71
CA VAL A 62 -8.53 -16.46 -36.10
C VAL A 62 -7.43 -15.73 -36.86
N ASP A 63 -6.67 -16.46 -37.65
CA ASP A 63 -5.67 -15.90 -38.57
C ASP A 63 -6.35 -15.67 -39.94
N ASP A 64 -6.64 -14.42 -40.25
CA ASP A 64 -7.33 -14.05 -41.48
C ASP A 64 -6.49 -14.35 -42.75
N ASP A 65 -5.17 -14.44 -42.64
CA ASP A 65 -4.31 -14.80 -43.77
C ASP A 65 -4.36 -16.31 -44.04
N LYS A 66 -4.46 -17.14 -42.99
CA LYS A 66 -4.66 -18.60 -43.11
C LYS A 66 -6.04 -18.95 -43.65
N SER A 67 -7.07 -18.15 -43.36
CA SER A 67 -8.40 -18.37 -43.86
C SER A 67 -8.53 -18.16 -45.37
N ARG A 68 -7.54 -17.55 -46.02
CA ARG A 68 -7.46 -17.35 -47.47
C ARG A 68 -6.70 -18.42 -48.21
N SER A 69 -5.97 -19.29 -47.50
CA SER A 69 -5.31 -20.44 -48.08
C SER A 69 -6.25 -21.66 -48.11
N GLU A 70 -6.35 -22.33 -49.24
CA GLU A 70 -7.21 -23.52 -49.44
C GLU A 70 -6.71 -24.76 -48.67
N GLU A 71 -5.80 -24.62 -47.72
CA GLU A 71 -5.31 -25.71 -46.88
C GLU A 71 -6.32 -26.01 -45.74
N GLU A 72 -6.62 -27.29 -45.58
CA GLU A 72 -7.60 -27.83 -44.62
C GLU A 72 -7.34 -27.49 -43.13
N ASP A 73 -6.32 -26.72 -42.84
CA ASP A 73 -5.91 -26.36 -41.44
C ASP A 73 -6.18 -24.89 -41.13
N ALA A 74 -7.31 -24.35 -41.56
CA ALA A 74 -7.81 -23.03 -41.19
C ALA A 74 -8.28 -22.96 -39.73
N GLY A 75 -7.57 -23.61 -38.84
CA GLY A 75 -7.78 -23.61 -37.41
C GLY A 75 -7.42 -22.29 -36.74
N ALA A 76 -7.87 -22.09 -35.54
CA ALA A 76 -7.50 -20.95 -34.71
C ALA A 76 -5.96 -20.76 -34.68
N GLY A 77 -5.48 -19.61 -35.11
CA GLY A 77 -4.05 -19.28 -35.12
C GLY A 77 -3.41 -19.25 -33.74
N MET A 78 -4.23 -19.04 -32.71
CA MET A 78 -3.84 -19.09 -31.32
C MET A 78 -5.03 -19.44 -30.43
N MET A 79 -4.80 -20.32 -29.47
CA MET A 79 -5.75 -20.63 -28.39
C MET A 79 -5.06 -20.33 -27.04
N GLY A 80 -5.79 -19.75 -26.11
CA GLY A 80 -5.26 -19.48 -24.79
C GLY A 80 -6.36 -19.33 -23.75
N THR A 81 -5.93 -19.25 -22.48
CA THR A 81 -6.81 -19.06 -21.35
C THR A 81 -6.43 -17.77 -20.63
N VAL A 82 -7.41 -16.96 -20.30
CA VAL A 82 -7.25 -15.81 -19.41
C VAL A 82 -7.80 -16.19 -18.05
N GLU A 83 -7.01 -15.95 -17.02
CA GLU A 83 -7.36 -16.21 -15.64
C GLU A 83 -7.87 -14.92 -14.99
N PHE A 84 -9.02 -15.01 -14.32
CA PHE A 84 -9.64 -13.93 -13.58
C PHE A 84 -9.64 -14.27 -12.11
N SER A 85 -9.24 -13.31 -11.28
CA SER A 85 -9.39 -13.40 -9.83
C SER A 85 -9.96 -12.10 -9.32
N SER A 86 -11.05 -12.18 -8.56
CA SER A 86 -11.69 -11.02 -7.92
C SER A 86 -11.81 -11.26 -6.44
N ALA A 87 -11.28 -10.33 -5.63
CA ALA A 87 -11.31 -10.45 -4.19
C ALA A 87 -11.30 -9.07 -3.50
N THR A 88 -11.84 -9.03 -2.29
CA THR A 88 -11.57 -7.93 -1.36
C THR A 88 -10.16 -8.08 -0.85
N MET A 89 -9.33 -7.06 -1.04
CA MET A 89 -7.90 -7.11 -0.74
C MET A 89 -7.57 -6.31 0.53
N TYR A 90 -6.75 -6.89 1.39
CA TYR A 90 -6.06 -6.19 2.46
C TYR A 90 -4.67 -5.79 1.99
N ARG A 91 -4.30 -4.52 2.19
CA ARG A 91 -2.96 -3.98 1.91
C ARG A 91 -2.41 -3.34 3.16
N TYR A 92 -1.11 -3.49 3.38
CA TYR A 92 -0.42 -2.92 4.51
C TYR A 92 0.92 -2.32 4.08
N ALA A 93 1.24 -1.17 4.64
CA ALA A 93 2.56 -0.55 4.52
C ALA A 93 2.91 0.18 5.82
N THR A 94 4.22 0.34 6.06
CA THR A 94 4.75 1.15 7.15
C THR A 94 5.86 2.05 6.63
N VAL A 95 5.99 3.23 7.21
CA VAL A 95 7.06 4.19 6.94
C VAL A 95 7.73 4.54 8.26
N ASN A 96 9.04 4.31 8.34
CA ASN A 96 9.88 4.81 9.42
C ASN A 96 10.27 6.25 9.07
N LEU A 97 9.70 7.21 9.81
CA LEU A 97 9.87 8.63 9.52
C LEU A 97 11.28 9.13 9.85
N ASP A 98 11.89 8.62 10.93
CA ASP A 98 13.25 8.99 11.32
C ASP A 98 14.25 8.56 10.25
N MET A 99 14.15 7.32 9.77
CA MET A 99 14.94 6.81 8.66
C MET A 99 14.70 7.60 7.36
N LEU A 100 13.46 8.03 7.10
CA LEU A 100 13.13 8.84 5.92
C LEU A 100 13.80 10.22 5.99
N VAL A 101 13.82 10.84 7.18
CA VAL A 101 14.55 12.09 7.44
C VAL A 101 16.04 11.88 7.25
N GLU A 102 16.62 10.83 7.83
CA GLU A 102 18.03 10.48 7.66
C GLU A 102 18.41 10.30 6.18
N ASN A 103 17.58 9.55 5.44
CA ASN A 103 17.83 9.29 4.03
C ASN A 103 17.73 10.55 3.14
N LEU A 104 16.86 11.49 3.48
CA LEU A 104 16.66 12.74 2.71
C LEU A 104 17.51 13.90 3.24
N GLY A 105 17.93 13.87 4.50
CA GLY A 105 18.70 14.93 5.16
C GLY A 105 17.93 16.24 5.36
N ASP A 106 16.58 16.20 5.28
CA ASP A 106 15.73 17.38 5.36
C ASP A 106 14.32 16.99 5.85
N ASP A 107 13.89 17.60 6.95
CA ASP A 107 12.61 17.33 7.60
C ASP A 107 11.41 17.64 6.70
N ASP A 108 11.44 18.77 6.03
CA ASP A 108 10.37 19.20 5.13
C ASP A 108 10.28 18.30 3.91
N ALA A 109 11.42 17.82 3.39
CA ALA A 109 11.44 16.86 2.29
C ALA A 109 10.83 15.52 2.73
N ALA A 110 11.12 15.06 3.94
CA ALA A 110 10.57 13.83 4.50
C ALA A 110 9.05 13.93 4.68
N LEU A 111 8.55 15.05 5.19
CA LEU A 111 7.11 15.30 5.32
C LEU A 111 6.41 15.33 3.95
N ARG A 112 6.98 15.98 2.96
CA ARG A 112 6.45 15.98 1.58
C ARG A 112 6.48 14.58 0.96
N ALA A 113 7.54 13.81 1.21
CA ALA A 113 7.65 12.43 0.74
C ALA A 113 6.57 11.54 1.37
N LEU A 114 6.31 11.70 2.68
CA LEU A 114 5.22 10.99 3.37
C LEU A 114 3.86 11.33 2.79
N GLU A 115 3.58 12.61 2.52
CA GLU A 115 2.33 13.05 1.88
C GLU A 115 2.11 12.36 0.52
N VAL A 116 3.14 12.38 -0.33
CA VAL A 116 3.10 11.75 -1.65
C VAL A 116 2.94 10.23 -1.53
N PHE A 117 3.62 9.62 -0.55
CA PHE A 117 3.50 8.19 -0.29
C PHE A 117 2.06 7.80 0.09
N ILE A 118 1.43 8.51 1.03
CA ILE A 118 0.04 8.24 1.44
C ILE A 118 -0.91 8.30 0.23
N LYS A 119 -0.79 9.35 -0.59
CA LYS A 119 -1.59 9.50 -1.81
C LYS A 119 -1.32 8.36 -2.81
N GLY A 120 -0.04 8.08 -3.06
CA GLY A 120 0.38 7.02 -3.98
C GLY A 120 -0.08 5.65 -3.53
N PHE A 121 0.10 5.30 -2.25
CA PHE A 121 -0.32 4.01 -1.70
C PHE A 121 -1.82 3.77 -1.83
N CYS A 122 -2.64 4.81 -1.61
CA CYS A 122 -4.09 4.68 -1.67
C CYS A 122 -4.65 4.74 -3.10
N LEU A 123 -4.08 5.56 -3.98
CA LEU A 123 -4.67 5.86 -5.29
C LEU A 123 -4.03 5.11 -6.47
N SER A 124 -2.80 4.59 -6.29
CA SER A 124 -2.15 3.88 -7.38
C SER A 124 -2.70 2.47 -7.54
N MET A 125 -2.85 2.07 -8.80
CA MET A 125 -3.22 0.71 -9.17
C MET A 125 -2.20 0.16 -10.17
N PRO A 126 -1.90 -1.15 -10.14
CA PRO A 126 -1.09 -1.79 -11.14
C PRO A 126 -1.64 -1.53 -12.55
N THR A 127 -0.75 -1.33 -13.51
CA THR A 127 -1.13 -1.10 -14.92
C THR A 127 -1.28 -2.39 -15.72
N GLY A 128 -0.86 -3.52 -15.17
CA GLY A 128 -1.05 -4.84 -15.78
C GLY A 128 -2.53 -5.13 -16.03
N LYS A 129 -2.85 -5.59 -17.23
CA LYS A 129 -4.22 -5.91 -17.66
C LYS A 129 -5.23 -4.76 -17.55
N GLN A 130 -4.80 -3.51 -17.40
CA GLN A 130 -5.70 -2.36 -17.22
C GLN A 130 -6.69 -2.17 -18.39
N ASN A 131 -6.27 -2.48 -19.62
CA ASN A 131 -7.13 -2.33 -20.80
C ASN A 131 -8.18 -3.43 -20.90
N THR A 132 -7.92 -4.60 -20.32
CA THR A 132 -8.85 -5.73 -20.33
C THR A 132 -9.84 -5.65 -19.17
N PHE A 133 -9.36 -5.31 -17.97
CA PHE A 133 -10.15 -5.40 -16.73
C PHE A 133 -10.66 -4.07 -16.21
N ALA A 134 -10.10 -2.94 -16.66
CA ALA A 134 -10.44 -1.59 -16.18
C ALA A 134 -10.49 -1.48 -14.65
N ASN A 135 -9.59 -2.18 -13.96
CA ASN A 135 -9.53 -2.32 -12.49
C ASN A 135 -9.12 -1.01 -11.80
N ARG A 136 -10.03 -0.04 -11.76
CA ARG A 136 -9.84 1.30 -11.20
C ARG A 136 -10.67 1.50 -9.94
N THR A 137 -10.45 0.66 -8.93
CA THR A 137 -11.14 0.75 -7.64
C THR A 137 -10.35 1.63 -6.66
N LEU A 138 -11.06 2.32 -5.79
CA LEU A 138 -10.50 3.02 -4.64
C LEU A 138 -10.62 2.14 -3.39
N PRO A 139 -9.75 2.37 -2.37
CA PRO A 139 -9.92 1.70 -1.09
C PRO A 139 -11.29 2.02 -0.47
N GLU A 140 -11.99 1.00 -0.01
CA GLU A 140 -13.26 1.17 0.71
C GLU A 140 -13.05 1.66 2.15
N ALA A 141 -11.92 1.30 2.73
CA ALA A 141 -11.48 1.79 4.03
C ALA A 141 -9.95 1.96 4.06
N VAL A 142 -9.50 3.02 4.71
CA VAL A 142 -8.10 3.31 4.99
C VAL A 142 -7.98 3.62 6.47
N VAL A 143 -7.06 2.93 7.16
CA VAL A 143 -6.70 3.23 8.54
C VAL A 143 -5.24 3.62 8.57
N VAL A 144 -4.93 4.80 9.09
CA VAL A 144 -3.56 5.26 9.32
C VAL A 144 -3.32 5.37 10.81
N SER A 145 -2.26 4.74 11.29
CA SER A 145 -1.83 4.79 12.70
C SER A 145 -0.47 5.45 12.81
N VAL A 146 -0.36 6.51 13.57
CA VAL A 146 0.89 7.16 13.95
C VAL A 146 1.35 6.54 15.27
N ARG A 147 2.58 6.04 15.31
CA ARG A 147 3.12 5.27 16.43
C ARG A 147 4.54 5.74 16.76
N ASP A 148 4.95 5.55 18.02
CA ASP A 148 6.32 5.76 18.52
C ASP A 148 6.93 4.47 19.11
N ASP A 149 6.21 3.37 18.96
CA ASP A 149 6.65 2.04 19.39
C ASP A 149 7.13 1.22 18.17
N GLN A 150 6.30 0.35 17.67
CA GLN A 150 6.61 -0.51 16.52
C GLN A 150 5.44 -0.54 15.53
N PRO A 151 5.70 -0.78 14.24
CA PRO A 151 4.64 -0.99 13.28
C PRO A 151 3.85 -2.27 13.62
N VAL A 152 2.51 -2.21 13.43
CA VAL A 152 1.60 -3.31 13.72
C VAL A 152 0.79 -3.65 12.47
N SER A 153 1.01 -4.85 11.92
CA SER A 153 0.21 -5.36 10.82
C SER A 153 -1.05 -6.05 11.36
N LEU A 154 -2.18 -5.74 10.75
CA LEU A 154 -3.47 -6.35 11.10
C LEU A 154 -3.81 -7.57 10.23
N VAL A 155 -2.83 -8.15 9.54
CA VAL A 155 -3.01 -9.31 8.65
C VAL A 155 -3.61 -10.52 9.36
N GLY A 156 -3.38 -10.66 10.67
CA GLY A 156 -3.95 -11.74 11.49
C GLY A 156 -5.48 -11.74 11.56
N ALA A 157 -6.13 -10.60 11.25
CA ALA A 157 -7.59 -10.53 11.12
C ALA A 157 -8.13 -11.47 10.03
N PHE A 158 -7.28 -11.86 9.08
CA PHE A 158 -7.63 -12.64 7.88
C PHE A 158 -6.96 -14.02 7.84
N GLU A 159 -6.44 -14.51 8.97
CA GLU A 159 -5.94 -15.89 9.09
C GLU A 159 -6.99 -16.92 8.65
N LYS A 160 -8.25 -16.67 9.03
CA LYS A 160 -9.39 -17.44 8.52
C LYS A 160 -10.10 -16.63 7.43
N PRO A 161 -10.37 -17.23 6.27
CA PRO A 161 -11.11 -16.55 5.22
C PRO A 161 -12.46 -16.04 5.72
N ILE A 162 -12.75 -14.78 5.45
CA ILE A 162 -14.03 -14.16 5.76
C ILE A 162 -15.15 -14.89 5.01
N ARG A 163 -16.26 -15.12 5.69
CA ARG A 163 -17.48 -15.69 5.11
C ARG A 163 -18.58 -14.66 5.13
N THR A 164 -19.33 -14.59 4.05
CA THR A 164 -20.52 -13.75 3.95
C THR A 164 -21.75 -14.47 4.49
N ASN A 165 -22.77 -13.69 4.80
CA ASN A 165 -24.12 -14.14 5.06
C ASN A 165 -25.09 -13.38 4.12
N GLU A 166 -26.39 -13.64 4.22
CA GLU A 166 -27.41 -12.99 3.37
C GLU A 166 -27.48 -11.46 3.59
N ALA A 167 -27.05 -10.96 4.73
CA ALA A 167 -27.16 -9.54 5.08
C ALA A 167 -25.91 -8.73 4.72
N ASP A 168 -24.70 -9.33 4.85
CA ASP A 168 -23.43 -8.61 4.77
C ASP A 168 -22.49 -9.21 3.72
N GLY A 169 -21.90 -8.34 2.87
CA GLY A 169 -20.88 -8.70 1.91
C GLY A 169 -19.49 -8.87 2.54
N TYR A 170 -18.55 -9.37 1.76
CA TYR A 170 -17.15 -9.57 2.18
C TYR A 170 -16.51 -8.31 2.77
N LEU A 171 -16.82 -7.14 2.19
CA LEU A 171 -16.24 -5.87 2.60
C LEU A 171 -16.61 -5.51 4.04
N THR A 172 -17.90 -5.48 4.38
CA THR A 172 -18.38 -5.13 5.73
C THR A 172 -17.79 -6.09 6.76
N ARG A 173 -17.85 -7.40 6.48
CA ARG A 173 -17.31 -8.43 7.37
C ARG A 173 -15.79 -8.35 7.52
N SER A 174 -15.08 -7.95 6.46
CA SER A 174 -13.63 -7.71 6.52
C SER A 174 -13.29 -6.52 7.41
N VAL A 175 -14.06 -5.44 7.32
CA VAL A 175 -13.88 -4.25 8.18
C VAL A 175 -14.17 -4.58 9.65
N GLU A 176 -15.20 -5.37 9.92
CA GLU A 176 -15.50 -5.87 11.28
C GLU A 176 -14.33 -6.66 11.87
N ALA A 177 -13.84 -7.66 11.13
CA ALA A 177 -12.72 -8.50 11.56
C ALA A 177 -11.44 -7.68 11.79
N LEU A 178 -11.17 -6.70 10.91
CA LEU A 178 -10.03 -5.79 11.05
C LEU A 178 -10.14 -4.98 12.35
N ALA A 179 -11.31 -4.39 12.60
CA ALA A 179 -11.55 -3.55 13.78
C ALA A 179 -11.47 -4.36 15.08
N GLU A 180 -12.04 -5.55 15.10
CA GLU A 180 -11.98 -6.47 16.24
C GLU A 180 -10.53 -6.86 16.55
N HIS A 181 -9.78 -7.26 15.52
CA HIS A 181 -8.37 -7.66 15.66
C HIS A 181 -7.49 -6.52 16.17
N ALA A 182 -7.68 -5.30 15.62
CA ALA A 182 -6.93 -4.14 16.05
C ALA A 182 -7.16 -3.82 17.53
N ARG A 183 -8.41 -3.81 17.99
CA ARG A 183 -8.76 -3.59 19.40
C ARG A 183 -8.19 -4.67 20.29
N ALA A 184 -8.25 -5.94 19.86
CA ALA A 184 -7.67 -7.05 20.61
C ALA A 184 -6.15 -6.88 20.80
N ILE A 185 -5.42 -6.39 19.79
CA ILE A 185 -3.99 -6.06 19.92
C ILE A 185 -3.78 -4.93 20.93
N GLU A 186 -4.53 -3.85 20.83
CA GLU A 186 -4.42 -2.72 21.77
C GLU A 186 -4.70 -3.14 23.22
N ASP A 187 -5.73 -3.93 23.42
CA ASP A 187 -6.14 -4.36 24.78
C ASP A 187 -5.19 -5.39 25.40
N ASN A 188 -4.64 -6.32 24.61
CA ASN A 188 -3.78 -7.38 25.14
C ASN A 188 -2.29 -7.01 25.20
N TYR A 189 -1.82 -6.19 24.27
CA TYR A 189 -0.41 -5.78 24.19
C TYR A 189 -0.16 -4.35 24.69
N GLY A 190 -1.20 -3.55 24.87
CA GLY A 190 -1.09 -2.14 25.26
C GLY A 190 -0.52 -1.26 24.14
N LEU A 191 -0.40 -1.76 22.93
CA LEU A 191 0.19 -1.06 21.78
C LEU A 191 -0.85 -0.15 21.12
N ARG A 192 -1.11 1.00 21.71
CA ARG A 192 -2.05 1.99 21.19
C ARG A 192 -1.33 3.04 20.34
N PRO A 193 -1.90 3.42 19.17
CA PRO A 193 -1.32 4.48 18.37
C PRO A 193 -1.42 5.83 19.09
N LEU A 194 -0.49 6.73 18.82
CA LEU A 194 -0.50 8.11 19.32
C LEU A 194 -1.60 8.94 18.65
N ALA A 195 -1.86 8.67 17.38
CA ALA A 195 -2.96 9.18 16.61
C ALA A 195 -3.39 8.16 15.56
N GLY A 196 -4.68 8.13 15.28
CA GLY A 196 -5.27 7.30 14.25
C GLY A 196 -6.20 8.11 13.37
N PHE A 197 -6.26 7.76 12.08
CA PHE A 197 -7.15 8.40 11.11
C PHE A 197 -7.85 7.34 10.28
N VAL A 198 -9.14 7.55 10.00
CA VAL A 198 -9.98 6.62 9.25
C VAL A 198 -10.65 7.34 8.09
N VAL A 199 -10.45 6.82 6.89
CA VAL A 199 -11.27 7.14 5.71
C VAL A 199 -12.06 5.91 5.34
N ALA A 200 -13.37 6.00 5.23
CA ALA A 200 -14.19 4.85 4.88
C ALA A 200 -15.40 5.26 4.05
N LEU A 201 -15.64 4.53 2.95
CA LEU A 201 -16.87 4.60 2.16
C LEU A 201 -17.96 3.76 2.83
N LYS A 202 -17.58 2.59 3.33
CA LYS A 202 -18.44 1.68 4.12
C LYS A 202 -17.71 1.25 5.38
N GLY A 203 -18.46 0.91 6.42
CA GLY A 203 -17.87 0.45 7.69
C GLY A 203 -17.19 1.54 8.51
N GLY A 204 -17.41 2.84 8.19
CA GLY A 204 -16.87 3.94 8.98
C GLY A 204 -17.33 3.90 10.43
N ASP A 205 -18.57 3.53 10.66
CA ASP A 205 -19.16 3.40 12.00
C ASP A 205 -18.60 2.21 12.78
N ILE A 206 -17.97 1.26 12.11
CA ILE A 206 -17.28 0.11 12.71
C ILE A 206 -15.85 0.48 13.13
N LEU A 207 -15.14 1.23 12.26
CA LEU A 207 -13.75 1.63 12.48
C LEU A 207 -13.66 2.85 13.43
N ALA A 208 -14.58 3.77 13.34
CA ALA A 208 -14.68 4.97 14.17
C ALA A 208 -16.11 5.13 14.71
N PRO A 209 -16.53 4.25 15.60
CA PRO A 209 -17.87 4.30 16.18
C PRO A 209 -18.04 5.51 17.10
N GLU A 210 -19.26 6.06 17.14
CA GLU A 210 -19.65 7.21 17.98
C GLU A 210 -20.66 6.77 19.04
N GLY A 211 -20.61 7.41 20.20
CA GLY A 211 -21.58 7.21 21.27
C GLY A 211 -20.94 6.77 22.61
N PRO A 212 -21.68 6.90 23.71
CA PRO A 212 -21.13 6.69 25.06
C PRO A 212 -20.75 5.24 25.36
N ASP A 213 -21.39 4.27 24.71
CA ASP A 213 -21.14 2.84 24.86
C ASP A 213 -20.38 2.23 23.66
N ALA A 214 -19.90 3.09 22.74
CA ALA A 214 -19.18 2.62 21.56
C ALA A 214 -17.79 2.11 21.93
N PRO A 215 -17.29 1.03 21.26
CA PRO A 215 -15.92 0.62 21.43
C PRO A 215 -14.94 1.70 20.97
N ALA A 216 -13.69 1.65 21.46
CA ALA A 216 -12.68 2.63 21.09
C ALA A 216 -12.52 2.72 19.56
N PRO A 217 -12.52 3.95 18.97
CA PRO A 217 -12.29 4.13 17.56
C PRO A 217 -10.84 3.80 17.20
N LEU A 218 -10.60 3.28 16.00
CA LEU A 218 -9.25 3.11 15.48
C LEU A 218 -8.60 4.44 15.06
N GLY A 219 -9.37 5.49 14.98
CA GLY A 219 -8.90 6.82 14.67
C GLY A 219 -10.03 7.81 14.41
N GLU A 220 -9.66 9.09 14.22
CA GLU A 220 -10.57 10.15 13.82
C GLU A 220 -11.04 9.90 12.37
N ARG A 221 -12.35 10.05 12.13
CA ARG A 221 -12.90 9.97 10.78
C ARG A 221 -12.63 11.26 10.01
N VAL A 222 -11.94 11.13 8.88
CA VAL A 222 -11.56 12.25 8.02
C VAL A 222 -11.89 11.95 6.56
N SER A 223 -11.96 12.99 5.73
CA SER A 223 -12.00 12.79 4.27
C SER A 223 -10.59 12.41 3.74
N PHE A 224 -10.55 11.77 2.57
CA PHE A 224 -9.26 11.45 1.95
C PHE A 224 -8.45 12.71 1.59
N THR A 225 -9.11 13.82 1.30
CA THR A 225 -8.45 15.11 1.02
C THR A 225 -7.80 15.71 2.27
N GLU A 226 -8.32 15.45 3.43
CA GLU A 226 -7.78 15.91 4.72
C GLU A 226 -6.75 14.95 5.30
N LEU A 227 -6.82 13.66 4.96
CA LEU A 227 -5.99 12.62 5.55
C LEU A 227 -4.49 12.96 5.54
N PRO A 228 -3.85 13.38 4.42
CA PRO A 228 -2.42 13.66 4.43
C PRO A 228 -2.07 14.80 5.39
N SER A 229 -2.81 15.91 5.38
CA SER A 229 -2.54 17.05 6.26
C SER A 229 -2.72 16.69 7.74
N ARG A 230 -3.74 15.90 8.08
CA ARG A 230 -3.95 15.44 9.46
C ARG A 230 -2.83 14.53 9.95
N VAL A 231 -2.34 13.64 9.09
CA VAL A 231 -1.17 12.80 9.41
C VAL A 231 0.08 13.65 9.61
N LEU A 232 0.33 14.62 8.71
CA LEU A 232 1.49 15.52 8.84
C LEU A 232 1.43 16.36 10.12
N GLU A 233 0.26 16.88 10.49
CA GLU A 233 0.07 17.58 11.77
C GLU A 233 0.43 16.70 12.97
N ALA A 234 0.07 15.41 12.93
CA ALA A 234 0.34 14.48 14.02
C ALA A 234 1.83 14.09 14.14
N VAL A 235 2.57 14.04 13.02
CA VAL A 235 3.98 13.63 13.01
C VAL A 235 4.95 14.81 13.09
N SER A 236 4.61 16.00 12.58
CA SER A 236 5.52 17.17 12.56
C SER A 236 6.16 17.53 13.91
N PRO A 237 5.46 17.44 15.06
CA PRO A 237 6.08 17.74 16.36
C PRO A 237 7.17 16.75 16.77
N ARG A 238 7.37 15.66 16.05
CA ARG A 238 8.29 14.56 16.36
C ARG A 238 9.49 14.51 15.42
N VAL A 239 9.35 15.08 14.23
CA VAL A 239 10.43 15.22 13.26
C VAL A 239 11.49 16.18 13.80
N GLY A 240 12.78 15.84 13.70
CA GLY A 240 13.90 16.69 14.15
C GLY A 240 14.12 16.74 15.66
N ARG A 241 13.52 15.86 16.47
CA ARG A 241 13.71 15.86 17.94
C ARG A 241 15.07 15.34 18.39
N GLU A 242 15.75 14.51 17.62
CA GLU A 242 17.05 13.93 18.01
C GLU A 242 18.20 14.94 18.05
N GLU A 243 18.08 16.10 17.40
CA GLU A 243 19.09 17.16 17.51
C GLU A 243 19.01 18.01 18.81
N ARG A 244 18.04 17.75 19.71
CA ARG A 244 17.78 18.55 20.91
C ARG A 244 17.95 17.81 22.24
N ALA A 245 18.51 16.59 22.24
CA ALA A 245 18.74 15.83 23.46
C ALA A 245 20.24 15.69 23.80
#